data_c7fd1534b0da138d6fb617d6fa3314b7
#
_entry.id   c7fd1534b0da138d6fb617d6fa3314b7
#
_cell.length_a   1.000
_cell.length_b   1.000
_cell.length_c   1.000
_cell.angle_alpha   90.00
_cell.angle_beta   90.00
_cell.angle_gamma   90.00
#
_symmetry.space_group_name_H-M   'P 1'
#
loop_
_entity.id
_entity.type
_entity.pdbx_description
1 polymer ?
#
loop_
_entity_poly.entity_id
_entity_poly.type
_entity_poly.pdbx_seq_one_letter_code
_entity_poly.pdbx_strand_id
1 'polypeptide(L)'
;MAGYYVITTSCVQRNNPNTRTNRLRSKILILVIIAIAVIALAYAISNNQHMSIQKSQNLDPALTVNIVMSASRPGCDKTGCYLPQNLSVNAGDTVTWVNNDRGFHTVTTGFYDTPNGIIESEQIAASDTFSHKFDHSGQFHYYCRLHPWMEGTVSV
;
A
#
# COMPACT_ATOMS: atom_id res chain seq x y z
N MET A 1 -54.98 -81.66 -9.39
CA MET A 1 -54.13 -80.74 -10.13
C MET A 1 -54.37 -79.31 -9.58
N ALA A 2 -53.44 -78.77 -8.78
CA ALA A 2 -53.57 -77.44 -8.12
C ALA A 2 -52.85 -76.41 -8.98
N GLY A 3 -53.60 -75.45 -9.51
CA GLY A 3 -53.03 -74.32 -10.26
C GLY A 3 -52.59 -73.19 -9.34
N TYR A 4 -51.30 -72.84 -9.38
CA TYR A 4 -50.75 -71.71 -8.66
C TYR A 4 -50.93 -70.38 -9.47
N TYR A 5 -51.66 -69.43 -8.95
CA TYR A 5 -51.70 -68.08 -9.48
C TYR A 5 -50.55 -67.28 -8.91
N VAL A 6 -49.68 -66.78 -9.76
CA VAL A 6 -48.61 -65.85 -9.39
C VAL A 6 -49.19 -64.44 -9.56
N ILE A 7 -49.35 -63.72 -8.45
CA ILE A 7 -49.73 -62.32 -8.42
C ILE A 7 -48.44 -61.48 -8.54
N THR A 8 -48.18 -60.88 -9.69
CA THR A 8 -47.12 -59.89 -9.87
C THR A 8 -47.62 -58.54 -9.40
N THR A 9 -47.16 -58.09 -8.23
CA THR A 9 -47.39 -56.75 -7.74
C THR A 9 -46.44 -55.74 -8.45
N SER A 10 -46.95 -55.04 -9.46
CA SER A 10 -46.20 -53.93 -10.06
C SER A 10 -46.16 -52.74 -9.09
N CYS A 11 -44.97 -52.44 -8.52
CA CYS A 11 -44.75 -51.23 -7.79
C CYS A 11 -44.85 -50.00 -8.72
N VAL A 12 -45.97 -49.31 -8.72
CA VAL A 12 -46.10 -48.02 -9.38
C VAL A 12 -45.37 -46.96 -8.55
N GLN A 13 -44.21 -46.59 -9.02
CA GLN A 13 -43.42 -45.53 -8.42
C GLN A 13 -44.10 -44.18 -8.64
N ARG A 14 -44.78 -43.68 -7.63
CA ARG A 14 -45.49 -42.41 -7.63
C ARG A 14 -44.47 -41.26 -7.65
N ASN A 15 -44.17 -40.74 -8.83
CA ASN A 15 -43.33 -39.55 -8.97
C ASN A 15 -44.03 -38.35 -8.32
N ASN A 16 -43.52 -37.95 -7.15
CA ASN A 16 -44.00 -36.79 -6.42
C ASN A 16 -43.51 -35.52 -7.09
N PRO A 17 -44.38 -34.69 -7.70
CA PRO A 17 -43.99 -33.45 -8.40
C PRO A 17 -43.33 -32.42 -7.49
N ASN A 18 -43.54 -32.51 -6.19
CA ASN A 18 -43.04 -31.58 -5.18
C ASN A 18 -41.52 -31.67 -4.93
N THR A 19 -40.90 -32.80 -5.22
CA THR A 19 -39.46 -32.99 -5.04
C THR A 19 -38.63 -32.27 -6.12
N ARG A 20 -39.17 -32.10 -7.31
CA ARG A 20 -38.48 -31.45 -8.45
C ARG A 20 -38.44 -29.93 -8.28
N THR A 21 -39.53 -29.34 -7.80
CA THR A 21 -39.63 -27.89 -7.52
C THR A 21 -38.77 -27.49 -6.34
N ASN A 22 -38.66 -28.30 -5.29
CA ASN A 22 -37.82 -28.04 -4.13
C ASN A 22 -36.32 -28.11 -4.47
N ARG A 23 -35.90 -29.03 -5.35
CA ARG A 23 -34.51 -29.11 -5.82
C ARG A 23 -34.14 -27.88 -6.67
N LEU A 24 -35.05 -27.38 -7.49
CA LEU A 24 -34.81 -26.18 -8.30
C LEU A 24 -34.70 -24.92 -7.43
N ARG A 25 -35.61 -24.76 -6.47
CA ARG A 25 -35.58 -23.65 -5.50
C ARG A 25 -34.31 -23.66 -4.66
N SER A 26 -33.85 -24.82 -4.20
CA SER A 26 -32.59 -24.96 -3.46
C SER A 26 -31.37 -24.57 -4.29
N LYS A 27 -31.31 -24.97 -5.58
CA LYS A 27 -30.23 -24.59 -6.49
C LYS A 27 -30.21 -23.08 -6.76
N ILE A 28 -31.36 -22.45 -6.94
CA ILE A 28 -31.49 -21.00 -7.12
C ILE A 28 -31.02 -20.28 -5.86
N LEU A 29 -31.41 -20.75 -4.68
CA LEU A 29 -31.00 -20.16 -3.41
C LEU A 29 -29.48 -20.21 -3.22
N ILE A 30 -28.85 -21.35 -3.54
CA ILE A 30 -27.39 -21.51 -3.47
C ILE A 30 -26.68 -20.55 -4.44
N LEU A 31 -27.17 -20.43 -5.67
CA LEU A 31 -26.59 -19.50 -6.67
C LEU A 31 -26.70 -18.04 -6.21
N VAL A 32 -27.82 -17.64 -5.60
CA VAL A 32 -28.01 -16.29 -5.06
C VAL A 32 -27.04 -16.02 -3.90
N ILE A 33 -26.86 -16.97 -3.00
CA ILE A 33 -25.92 -16.84 -1.89
C ILE A 33 -24.47 -16.70 -2.39
N ILE A 34 -24.10 -17.50 -3.39
CA ILE A 34 -22.76 -17.41 -4.02
C ILE A 34 -22.57 -16.03 -4.67
N ALA A 35 -23.57 -15.54 -5.40
CA ALA A 35 -23.52 -14.23 -6.05
C ALA A 35 -23.33 -13.10 -5.02
N ILE A 36 -24.06 -13.13 -3.91
CA ILE A 36 -23.94 -12.15 -2.82
C ILE A 36 -22.54 -12.22 -2.17
N ALA A 37 -22.00 -13.42 -1.95
CA ALA A 37 -20.69 -13.60 -1.39
C ALA A 37 -19.59 -13.04 -2.31
N VAL A 38 -19.70 -13.25 -3.63
CA VAL A 38 -18.76 -12.71 -4.63
C VAL A 38 -18.82 -11.17 -4.66
N ILE A 39 -20.02 -10.60 -4.62
CA ILE A 39 -20.22 -9.13 -4.59
C ILE A 39 -19.62 -8.55 -3.30
N ALA A 40 -19.86 -9.18 -2.15
CA ALA A 40 -19.31 -8.73 -0.88
C ALA A 40 -17.78 -8.81 -0.85
N LEU A 41 -17.19 -9.86 -1.42
CA LEU A 41 -15.74 -10.00 -1.55
C LEU A 41 -15.15 -8.93 -2.48
N ALA A 42 -15.76 -8.68 -3.62
CA ALA A 42 -15.33 -7.64 -4.55
C ALA A 42 -15.41 -6.23 -3.92
N TYR A 43 -16.47 -5.97 -3.14
CA TYR A 43 -16.63 -4.72 -2.39
C TYR A 43 -15.56 -4.56 -1.31
N ALA A 44 -15.22 -5.64 -0.58
CA ALA A 44 -14.17 -5.62 0.44
C ALA A 44 -12.78 -5.37 -0.18
N ILE A 45 -12.48 -5.98 -1.34
CA ILE A 45 -11.23 -5.76 -2.07
C ILE A 45 -11.15 -4.31 -2.57
N SER A 46 -12.22 -3.78 -3.14
CA SER A 46 -12.29 -2.39 -3.62
C SER A 46 -12.07 -1.38 -2.48
N ASN A 47 -12.71 -1.58 -1.33
CA ASN A 47 -12.52 -0.70 -0.17
C ASN A 47 -11.11 -0.77 0.41
N ASN A 48 -10.47 -1.95 0.39
CA ASN A 48 -9.11 -2.10 0.88
C ASN A 48 -8.09 -1.39 -0.03
N GLN A 49 -8.32 -1.37 -1.34
CA GLN A 49 -7.50 -0.59 -2.28
C GLN A 49 -7.72 0.92 -2.12
N HIS A 50 -8.94 1.37 -1.81
CA HIS A 50 -9.22 2.78 -1.54
C HIS A 50 -8.54 3.29 -0.28
N MET A 51 -8.43 2.46 0.78
CA MET A 51 -7.72 2.81 2.00
C MET A 51 -6.19 2.89 1.81
N SER A 52 -5.61 2.08 0.94
CA SER A 52 -4.16 2.13 0.65
C SER A 52 -3.78 3.35 -0.19
N ILE A 53 -4.64 3.80 -1.10
CA ILE A 53 -4.44 5.01 -1.92
C ILE A 53 -4.61 6.28 -1.06
N GLN A 54 -5.53 6.31 -0.11
CA GLN A 54 -5.74 7.46 0.78
C GLN A 54 -4.59 7.64 1.79
N LYS A 55 -3.90 6.57 2.20
CA LYS A 55 -2.73 6.68 3.09
C LYS A 55 -1.53 7.36 2.41
N SER A 56 -1.46 7.37 1.09
CA SER A 56 -0.41 8.04 0.31
C SER A 56 -0.65 9.55 0.10
N GLN A 57 -1.85 10.08 0.42
CA GLN A 57 -2.23 11.46 0.07
C GLN A 57 -2.27 12.44 1.25
N ASN A 58 -1.96 12.00 2.47
CA ASN A 58 -1.94 12.87 3.64
C ASN A 58 -0.51 13.15 4.14
N LEU A 59 0.42 13.38 3.20
CA LEU A 59 1.72 13.98 3.54
C LEU A 59 1.47 15.45 3.91
N ASP A 60 1.83 15.83 5.12
CA ASP A 60 1.84 17.25 5.51
C ASP A 60 2.91 17.98 4.69
N PRO A 61 2.54 18.92 3.81
CA PRO A 61 3.51 19.65 3.00
C PRO A 61 4.53 20.41 3.84
N ALA A 62 4.16 20.80 5.06
CA ALA A 62 5.03 21.48 6.01
C ALA A 62 6.12 20.57 6.57
N LEU A 63 5.92 19.25 6.55
CA LEU A 63 6.84 18.22 7.04
C LEU A 63 7.42 17.35 5.92
N THR A 64 7.33 17.81 4.68
CA THR A 64 7.78 17.05 3.51
C THR A 64 8.96 17.72 2.82
N VAL A 65 9.98 16.92 2.51
CA VAL A 65 11.12 17.29 1.66
C VAL A 65 11.02 16.55 0.34
N ASN A 66 10.99 17.29 -0.75
CA ASN A 66 10.97 16.73 -2.09
C ASN A 66 12.38 16.60 -2.65
N ILE A 67 12.78 15.42 -3.08
CA ILE A 67 13.96 15.21 -3.92
C ILE A 67 13.54 15.58 -5.35
N VAL A 68 14.13 16.63 -5.89
CA VAL A 68 13.66 17.21 -7.15
C VAL A 68 14.01 16.34 -8.36
N MET A 69 13.25 16.48 -9.44
CA MET A 69 13.56 15.83 -10.71
C MET A 69 14.97 16.20 -11.19
N SER A 70 15.73 15.22 -11.65
CA SER A 70 17.12 15.33 -12.10
C SER A 70 18.14 15.63 -10.99
N ALA A 71 17.79 15.43 -9.71
CA ALA A 71 18.72 15.58 -8.58
C ALA A 71 19.94 14.63 -8.68
N SER A 72 19.80 13.50 -9.36
CA SER A 72 20.89 12.57 -9.68
C SER A 72 21.97 13.16 -10.64
N ARG A 73 21.77 14.38 -11.16
CA ARG A 73 22.72 15.09 -11.99
C ARG A 73 23.27 16.31 -11.26
N PRO A 74 24.58 16.64 -11.41
CA PRO A 74 25.13 17.87 -10.86
C PRO A 74 24.39 19.11 -11.37
N GLY A 75 24.24 20.13 -10.53
CA GLY A 75 23.64 21.42 -10.89
C GLY A 75 22.41 21.80 -10.07
N CYS A 76 21.74 20.87 -9.39
CA CYS A 76 20.67 21.20 -8.46
C CYS A 76 21.17 21.83 -7.14
N ASP A 77 22.45 21.74 -6.85
CA ASP A 77 23.11 22.38 -5.71
C ASP A 77 22.85 23.89 -5.63
N LYS A 78 22.68 24.57 -6.75
CA LYS A 78 22.39 26.01 -6.86
C LYS A 78 20.93 26.37 -6.56
N THR A 79 20.02 25.45 -6.76
CA THR A 79 18.56 25.67 -6.62
C THR A 79 17.93 24.83 -5.52
N GLY A 80 18.69 23.91 -4.91
CA GLY A 80 18.26 22.89 -3.96
C GLY A 80 17.92 21.57 -4.64
N CYS A 81 18.60 20.51 -4.22
CA CYS A 81 18.32 19.14 -4.67
C CYS A 81 17.24 18.49 -3.78
N TYR A 82 17.22 18.87 -2.52
CA TYR A 82 16.15 18.63 -1.56
C TYR A 82 15.37 19.93 -1.37
N LEU A 83 14.04 19.91 -1.47
CA LEU A 83 13.20 21.09 -1.31
C LEU A 83 12.08 20.85 -0.30
N PRO A 84 11.98 21.69 0.78
CA PRO A 84 12.93 22.74 1.09
C PRO A 84 14.30 22.21 1.47
N GLN A 85 15.38 22.94 1.16
CA GLN A 85 16.74 22.55 1.54
C GLN A 85 16.97 22.68 3.05
N ASN A 86 16.35 23.67 3.67
CA ASN A 86 16.33 23.88 5.11
C ASN A 86 14.89 23.78 5.61
N LEU A 87 14.60 22.82 6.47
CA LEU A 87 13.30 22.58 7.05
C LEU A 87 13.37 22.77 8.56
N SER A 88 12.44 23.58 9.11
CA SER A 88 12.27 23.71 10.55
C SER A 88 11.03 22.98 11.02
N VAL A 89 11.16 22.15 12.06
CA VAL A 89 10.10 21.31 12.63
C VAL A 89 10.16 21.34 14.16
N ASN A 90 9.16 20.77 14.83
CA ASN A 90 9.16 20.63 16.28
C ASN A 90 9.67 19.23 16.69
N ALA A 91 10.17 19.14 17.92
CA ALA A 91 10.49 17.84 18.50
C ALA A 91 9.22 16.96 18.57
N GLY A 92 9.34 15.73 18.09
CA GLY A 92 8.24 14.79 17.94
C GLY A 92 7.65 14.72 16.51
N ASP A 93 7.96 15.68 15.65
CA ASP A 93 7.51 15.68 14.26
C ASP A 93 8.21 14.60 13.42
N THR A 94 7.51 14.11 12.41
CA THR A 94 8.03 13.15 11.43
C THR A 94 8.21 13.85 10.09
N VAL A 95 9.45 13.93 9.62
CA VAL A 95 9.78 14.45 8.29
C VAL A 95 9.76 13.30 7.28
N THR A 96 9.18 13.55 6.11
CA THR A 96 9.12 12.60 5.00
C THR A 96 9.85 13.14 3.78
N TRP A 97 10.81 12.40 3.26
CA TRP A 97 11.46 12.65 1.97
C TRP A 97 10.73 11.87 0.87
N VAL A 98 10.37 12.56 -0.20
CA VAL A 98 9.68 11.99 -1.37
C VAL A 98 10.63 12.05 -2.57
N ASN A 99 10.94 10.92 -3.16
CA ASN A 99 11.80 10.89 -4.34
C ASN A 99 10.99 11.14 -5.62
N ASN A 100 11.01 12.38 -6.11
CA ASN A 100 10.40 12.77 -7.39
C ASN A 100 11.38 12.64 -8.57
N ASP A 101 12.63 12.19 -8.32
CA ASP A 101 13.59 11.90 -9.39
C ASP A 101 13.43 10.46 -9.89
N ARG A 102 14.06 10.15 -11.01
CA ARG A 102 14.14 8.79 -11.58
C ARG A 102 15.29 7.98 -11.03
N GLY A 103 16.28 8.63 -10.42
CA GLY A 103 17.44 8.00 -9.80
C GLY A 103 17.14 7.53 -8.37
N PHE A 104 18.05 6.71 -7.86
CA PHE A 104 18.07 6.35 -6.44
C PHE A 104 18.72 7.45 -5.61
N HIS A 105 18.19 7.69 -4.42
CA HIS A 105 18.74 8.66 -3.47
C HIS A 105 18.81 8.06 -2.06
N THR A 106 19.52 8.74 -1.15
CA THR A 106 19.54 8.40 0.29
C THR A 106 19.43 9.64 1.14
N VAL A 107 19.06 9.48 2.39
CA VAL A 107 19.12 10.50 3.44
C VAL A 107 20.03 9.97 4.52
N THR A 108 21.21 10.59 4.66
CA THR A 108 22.24 10.19 5.62
C THR A 108 22.72 11.43 6.37
N THR A 109 22.65 11.42 7.71
CA THR A 109 23.07 12.57 8.51
C THR A 109 24.59 12.63 8.67
N GLY A 110 25.10 13.87 8.79
CA GLY A 110 26.51 14.22 8.79
C GLY A 110 26.91 14.86 7.48
N PHE A 111 28.17 14.79 7.12
CA PHE A 111 28.71 15.24 5.85
C PHE A 111 29.19 14.06 5.02
N TYR A 112 29.37 14.25 3.71
CA TYR A 112 29.63 13.18 2.77
C TYR A 112 30.81 12.27 3.16
N ASP A 113 31.86 12.83 3.72
CA ASP A 113 33.06 12.13 4.18
C ASP A 113 33.04 11.77 5.67
N THR A 114 32.07 12.30 6.44
CA THR A 114 31.94 12.14 7.88
C THR A 114 30.49 11.91 8.31
N PRO A 115 29.88 10.75 7.96
CA PRO A 115 28.55 10.42 8.43
C PRO A 115 28.54 10.27 9.97
N ASN A 116 27.46 10.69 10.62
CA ASN A 116 27.34 10.64 12.08
C ASN A 116 26.48 9.48 12.60
N GLY A 117 25.83 8.72 11.70
CA GLY A 117 25.05 7.52 12.04
C GLY A 117 23.72 7.77 12.75
N ILE A 118 23.22 9.01 12.82
CA ILE A 118 21.94 9.32 13.48
C ILE A 118 20.78 8.89 12.57
N ILE A 119 20.85 9.23 11.28
CA ILE A 119 19.89 8.81 10.26
C ILE A 119 20.68 8.19 9.09
N GLU A 120 20.23 7.04 8.66
CA GLU A 120 20.75 6.38 7.47
C GLU A 120 19.62 5.62 6.77
N SER A 121 19.15 6.19 5.67
CA SER A 121 18.14 5.50 4.86
C SER A 121 18.76 4.45 3.96
N GLU A 122 17.97 3.42 3.62
CA GLU A 122 18.21 2.62 2.42
C GLU A 122 18.07 3.48 1.16
N GLN A 123 18.30 2.89 -0.02
CA GLN A 123 18.08 3.57 -1.28
C GLN A 123 16.59 3.82 -1.48
N ILE A 124 16.23 5.07 -1.69
CA ILE A 124 14.88 5.54 -1.98
C ILE A 124 14.71 5.51 -3.50
N ALA A 125 13.91 4.59 -4.02
CA ALA A 125 13.64 4.46 -5.44
C ALA A 125 12.73 5.59 -5.95
N ALA A 126 12.61 5.71 -7.27
CA ALA A 126 11.69 6.67 -7.91
C ALA A 126 10.25 6.49 -7.39
N SER A 127 9.62 7.57 -6.97
CA SER A 127 8.29 7.64 -6.35
C SER A 127 8.16 7.01 -4.96
N ASP A 128 9.26 6.51 -4.38
CA ASP A 128 9.28 6.02 -3.01
C ASP A 128 9.52 7.16 -2.00
N THR A 129 9.30 6.85 -0.74
CA THR A 129 9.45 7.77 0.38
C THR A 129 10.29 7.16 1.49
N PHE A 130 10.97 8.03 2.24
CA PHE A 130 11.60 7.72 3.51
C PHE A 130 11.08 8.67 4.59
N SER A 131 10.85 8.20 5.80
CA SER A 131 10.38 9.03 6.91
C SER A 131 11.21 8.80 8.15
N HIS A 132 11.49 9.89 8.89
CA HIS A 132 12.18 9.83 10.18
C HIS A 132 11.52 10.77 11.18
N LYS A 133 11.33 10.28 12.41
CA LYS A 133 10.80 11.07 13.54
C LYS A 133 11.94 11.71 14.30
N PHE A 134 11.88 13.02 14.51
CA PHE A 134 12.86 13.81 15.27
C PHE A 134 12.41 14.00 16.71
N ASP A 135 12.90 13.18 17.63
CA ASP A 135 12.49 13.23 19.04
C ASP A 135 13.27 14.27 19.89
N HIS A 136 14.38 14.78 19.37
CA HIS A 136 15.27 15.69 20.09
C HIS A 136 15.54 16.95 19.27
N SER A 137 15.63 18.10 19.98
CA SER A 137 16.06 19.35 19.37
C SER A 137 17.52 19.30 18.89
N GLY A 138 17.79 19.98 17.79
CA GLY A 138 19.12 20.03 17.20
C GLY A 138 19.11 20.43 15.74
N GLN A 139 20.29 20.51 15.15
CA GLN A 139 20.47 20.75 13.73
C GLN A 139 21.05 19.49 13.09
N PHE A 140 20.30 18.93 12.15
CA PHE A 140 20.60 17.67 11.49
C PHE A 140 20.92 17.97 10.02
N HIS A 141 22.20 18.17 9.73
CA HIS A 141 22.68 18.22 8.36
C HIS A 141 22.64 16.82 7.76
N TYR A 142 22.19 16.70 6.51
CA TYR A 142 22.10 15.42 5.80
C TYR A 142 22.49 15.57 4.34
N TYR A 143 22.88 14.46 3.71
CA TYR A 143 23.34 14.39 2.33
C TYR A 143 22.87 13.08 1.67
N CYS A 144 23.06 13.00 0.33
CA CYS A 144 22.90 11.75 -0.42
C CYS A 144 24.24 11.07 -0.62
N ARG A 145 24.38 9.81 -0.17
CA ARG A 145 25.61 9.01 -0.36
C ARG A 145 25.97 8.73 -1.81
N LEU A 146 24.97 8.77 -2.70
CA LEU A 146 25.15 8.49 -4.13
C LEU A 146 25.53 9.75 -4.91
N HIS A 147 25.22 10.95 -4.37
CA HIS A 147 25.32 12.22 -5.06
C HIS A 147 25.87 13.31 -4.11
N PRO A 148 27.21 13.50 -4.02
CA PRO A 148 27.83 14.33 -3.00
C PRO A 148 27.47 15.83 -3.04
N TRP A 149 26.83 16.30 -4.11
CA TRP A 149 26.32 17.67 -4.24
C TRP A 149 24.95 17.89 -3.63
N MET A 150 24.29 16.81 -3.17
CA MET A 150 22.94 16.89 -2.59
C MET A 150 23.04 16.96 -1.09
N GLU A 151 22.66 18.13 -0.54
CA GLU A 151 22.68 18.41 0.89
C GLU A 151 21.43 19.13 1.34
N GLY A 152 21.05 18.96 2.61
CA GLY A 152 19.95 19.64 3.28
C GLY A 152 20.12 19.67 4.78
N THR A 153 19.23 20.37 5.48
CA THR A 153 19.25 20.52 6.94
C THR A 153 17.83 20.46 7.50
N VAL A 154 17.65 19.67 8.56
CA VAL A 154 16.47 19.75 9.42
C VAL A 154 16.88 20.39 10.75
N SER A 155 16.16 21.43 11.15
CA SER A 155 16.31 22.11 12.44
C SER A 155 15.09 21.82 13.31
N VAL A 156 15.31 21.28 14.51
CA VAL A 156 14.28 20.88 15.47
C VAL A 156 14.35 21.73 16.74
#